data_43116fd15965773ef40107d6f1425c6d
#
_entry.id   43116fd15965773ef40107d6f1425c6d
#
_cell.length_a   1.000
_cell.length_b   1.000
_cell.length_c   1.000
_cell.angle_alpha   90.00
_cell.angle_beta   90.00
_cell.angle_gamma   90.00
#
_symmetry.space_group_name_H-M   'P 1'
#
loop_
_entity.id
_entity.type
_entity.pdbx_description
1 polymer ?
#
loop_
_entity_poly.entity_id
_entity_poly.type
_entity_poly.pdbx_seq_one_letter_code
_entity_poly.pdbx_strand_id
1 'polypeptide(L)'
;VDAAELASLLTEMYVAKGMSEHQFPLTAPVYIRAKAVQTTAYGQEIEGTSITSNVITLNKVYLLFSLPPVKTPEKLYLVGSFNKWSWDNALEMIPVNGSPNIFWHLVYLDGEGNSAGVKFNSDKAWNGNEAGFEKITINPASDNAADIINANGNIGSSKAGWYLMIVECTVVGRDIKYNVTFNKPNVYLQGVCTAAGGWDLIPDNLFSVPATADGEFVSPAIGNAVSGGPSGSDPGVRICVKIPNADWWKAEFIVYDKKIAYRGNGGDQTPRVAGAVGQKVYLNFTKETGEIK
;
A
#
# COMPACT_ATOMS: atom_id res chain seq x y z
N VAL A 1 -24.37 29.76 11.25
CA VAL A 1 -23.09 28.99 11.14
C VAL A 1 -23.16 27.90 12.17
N ASP A 2 -22.95 26.66 11.76
CA ASP A 2 -22.85 25.51 12.66
C ASP A 2 -21.57 25.63 13.50
N ALA A 3 -21.68 25.42 14.81
CA ALA A 3 -20.53 25.57 15.72
C ALA A 3 -19.46 24.51 15.50
N ALA A 4 -19.83 23.29 15.08
CA ALA A 4 -18.88 22.22 14.79
C ALA A 4 -18.12 22.47 13.50
N GLU A 5 -18.82 22.96 12.45
CA GLU A 5 -18.17 23.38 11.21
C GLU A 5 -17.18 24.54 11.45
N LEU A 6 -17.61 25.55 12.24
CA LEU A 6 -16.72 26.67 12.57
C LEU A 6 -15.51 26.20 13.38
N ALA A 7 -15.70 25.30 14.33
CA ALA A 7 -14.60 24.73 15.13
C ALA A 7 -13.61 23.96 14.27
N SER A 8 -14.09 23.16 13.31
CA SER A 8 -13.22 22.43 12.37
C SER A 8 -12.43 23.38 11.48
N LEU A 9 -13.07 24.37 10.86
CA LEU A 9 -12.43 25.38 10.02
C LEU A 9 -11.36 26.18 10.79
N LEU A 10 -11.68 26.61 12.01
CA LEU A 10 -10.72 27.34 12.85
C LEU A 10 -9.53 26.45 13.23
N THR A 11 -9.79 25.16 13.54
CA THR A 11 -8.71 24.21 13.83
C THR A 11 -7.80 24.02 12.62
N GLU A 12 -8.36 23.84 11.42
CA GLU A 12 -7.57 23.77 10.17
C GLU A 12 -6.71 25.02 9.96
N MET A 13 -7.28 26.21 10.16
CA MET A 13 -6.54 27.47 10.01
C MET A 13 -5.36 27.57 10.98
N TYR A 14 -5.52 27.12 12.22
CA TYR A 14 -4.43 27.15 13.21
C TYR A 14 -3.38 26.08 12.92
N VAL A 15 -3.79 24.89 12.51
CA VAL A 15 -2.86 23.82 12.09
C VAL A 15 -2.06 24.25 10.85
N ALA A 16 -2.69 24.89 9.88
CA ALA A 16 -2.01 25.47 8.69
C ALA A 16 -0.97 26.56 9.06
N LYS A 17 -1.13 27.21 10.23
CA LYS A 17 -0.15 28.15 10.80
C LYS A 17 0.92 27.48 11.67
N GLY A 18 0.97 26.14 11.67
CA GLY A 18 1.98 25.38 12.42
C GLY A 18 1.60 25.03 13.86
N MET A 19 0.35 25.24 14.29
CA MET A 19 -0.08 24.81 15.63
C MET A 19 -0.34 23.31 15.66
N SER A 20 0.12 22.65 16.70
CA SER A 20 -0.12 21.22 16.97
C SER A 20 -1.35 21.02 17.86
N GLU A 21 -1.89 19.81 17.87
CA GLU A 21 -3.03 19.41 18.71
C GLU A 21 -2.81 19.68 20.19
N HIS A 22 -1.58 19.53 20.70
CA HIS A 22 -1.23 19.77 22.09
C HIS A 22 -1.36 21.24 22.54
N GLN A 23 -1.49 22.19 21.60
CA GLN A 23 -1.68 23.60 21.89
C GLN A 23 -3.17 23.98 22.02
N PHE A 24 -4.07 23.01 21.91
CA PHE A 24 -5.49 23.15 22.19
C PHE A 24 -5.81 22.55 23.57
N PRO A 25 -6.85 23.04 24.27
CA PRO A 25 -7.77 24.12 23.85
C PRO A 25 -7.09 25.50 23.88
N LEU A 26 -7.54 26.39 23.01
CA LEU A 26 -7.09 27.78 23.01
C LEU A 26 -8.27 28.76 23.09
N THR A 27 -8.01 29.97 23.58
CA THR A 27 -8.97 31.06 23.55
C THR A 27 -8.43 32.18 22.70
N ALA A 28 -9.16 32.57 21.67
CA ALA A 28 -8.73 33.61 20.72
C ALA A 28 -9.90 34.44 20.21
N PRO A 29 -9.68 35.69 19.78
CA PRO A 29 -10.68 36.40 19.03
C PRO A 29 -10.84 35.84 17.63
N VAL A 30 -12.10 35.82 17.14
CA VAL A 30 -12.45 35.40 15.77
C VAL A 30 -13.16 36.54 15.08
N TYR A 31 -12.71 36.85 13.86
CA TYR A 31 -13.23 37.89 13.02
C TYR A 31 -13.95 37.27 11.83
N ILE A 32 -15.24 37.56 11.67
CA ILE A 32 -16.07 36.97 10.63
C ILE A 32 -16.62 38.10 9.75
N ARG A 33 -16.59 37.93 8.45
CA ARG A 33 -17.31 38.77 7.49
C ARG A 33 -17.86 37.91 6.35
N ALA A 34 -18.94 38.34 5.74
CA ALA A 34 -19.49 37.74 4.55
C ALA A 34 -18.97 38.44 3.30
N LYS A 35 -18.68 37.71 2.24
CA LYS A 35 -18.43 38.20 0.88
C LYS A 35 -19.50 37.58 -0.02
N ALA A 36 -20.22 38.42 -0.76
CA ALA A 36 -21.12 38.02 -1.81
C ALA A 36 -20.55 38.41 -3.16
N VAL A 37 -20.64 37.52 -4.15
CA VAL A 37 -20.21 37.77 -5.52
C VAL A 37 -21.24 37.22 -6.48
N GLN A 38 -21.37 37.78 -7.67
CA GLN A 38 -22.08 37.18 -8.77
C GLN A 38 -21.16 36.17 -9.46
N THR A 39 -21.71 35.05 -9.86
CA THR A 39 -20.98 34.06 -10.61
C THR A 39 -21.62 33.78 -11.95
N THR A 40 -20.83 33.40 -12.95
CA THR A 40 -21.33 32.84 -14.20
C THR A 40 -22.05 31.53 -13.95
N ALA A 41 -22.77 30.98 -14.93
CA ALA A 41 -23.40 29.69 -14.89
C ALA A 41 -22.39 28.52 -14.62
N TYR A 42 -21.11 28.77 -14.83
CA TYR A 42 -19.99 27.82 -14.60
C TYR A 42 -19.26 28.08 -13.26
N GLY A 43 -19.81 28.95 -12.37
CA GLY A 43 -19.25 29.20 -11.03
C GLY A 43 -18.05 30.17 -10.99
N GLN A 44 -17.68 30.80 -12.09
CA GLN A 44 -16.60 31.79 -12.11
C GLN A 44 -17.08 33.13 -11.55
N GLU A 45 -16.31 33.76 -10.65
CA GLU A 45 -16.64 35.10 -10.10
C GLU A 45 -16.62 36.15 -11.22
N ILE A 46 -17.64 37.02 -11.23
CA ILE A 46 -17.71 38.15 -12.15
C ILE A 46 -17.01 39.33 -11.48
N GLU A 47 -15.98 39.85 -12.14
CA GLU A 47 -15.17 40.94 -11.63
C GLU A 47 -16.05 42.21 -11.35
N GLY A 48 -15.76 42.90 -10.26
CA GLY A 48 -16.48 44.11 -9.86
C GLY A 48 -17.83 43.91 -9.16
N THR A 49 -18.28 42.64 -9.00
CA THR A 49 -19.58 42.33 -8.35
C THR A 49 -19.47 42.02 -6.86
N SER A 50 -18.25 42.02 -6.29
CA SER A 50 -18.00 41.67 -4.90
C SER A 50 -18.55 42.70 -3.91
N ILE A 51 -19.40 42.26 -3.00
CA ILE A 51 -19.89 43.02 -1.85
C ILE A 51 -19.39 42.35 -0.59
N THR A 52 -18.80 43.11 0.34
CA THR A 52 -18.28 42.61 1.60
C THR A 52 -19.00 43.23 2.77
N SER A 53 -19.45 42.45 3.75
CA SER A 53 -20.07 42.95 4.98
C SER A 53 -19.05 43.63 5.91
N ASN A 54 -19.56 44.32 6.93
CA ASN A 54 -18.77 44.66 8.11
C ASN A 54 -18.23 43.41 8.79
N VAL A 55 -17.18 43.60 9.61
CA VAL A 55 -16.59 42.54 10.43
C VAL A 55 -17.39 42.35 11.72
N ILE A 56 -17.77 41.11 12.03
CA ILE A 56 -18.29 40.72 13.32
C ILE A 56 -17.11 40.19 14.13
N THR A 57 -16.92 40.67 15.35
CA THR A 57 -15.85 40.22 16.24
C THR A 57 -16.43 39.40 17.38
N LEU A 58 -15.97 38.16 17.49
CA LEU A 58 -16.18 37.31 18.65
C LEU A 58 -14.93 37.42 19.51
N ASN A 59 -14.99 38.15 20.63
CA ASN A 59 -13.80 38.54 21.40
C ASN A 59 -13.12 37.36 22.09
N LYS A 60 -13.86 36.32 22.47
CA LYS A 60 -13.35 35.14 23.17
C LYS A 60 -14.05 33.89 22.63
N VAL A 61 -13.39 33.19 21.73
CA VAL A 61 -13.83 31.87 21.26
C VAL A 61 -12.95 30.83 21.94
N TYR A 62 -13.55 29.94 22.73
CA TYR A 62 -12.90 28.78 23.28
C TYR A 62 -12.94 27.66 22.25
N LEU A 63 -11.79 27.32 21.70
CA LEU A 63 -11.66 26.36 20.61
C LEU A 63 -11.02 25.09 21.11
N LEU A 64 -11.76 23.99 21.07
CA LEU A 64 -11.23 22.63 21.21
C LEU A 64 -10.64 22.18 19.86
N PHE A 65 -9.67 21.28 19.90
CA PHE A 65 -9.21 20.61 18.68
C PHE A 65 -10.33 19.79 18.08
N SER A 66 -10.73 20.10 16.84
CA SER A 66 -11.96 19.59 16.23
C SER A 66 -11.74 18.86 14.90
N LEU A 67 -10.50 18.50 14.57
CA LEU A 67 -10.26 17.64 13.41
C LEU A 67 -10.44 16.16 13.79
N PRO A 68 -10.99 15.34 12.86
CA PRO A 68 -11.11 13.91 13.09
C PRO A 68 -9.72 13.27 13.29
N PRO A 69 -9.63 12.16 14.03
CA PRO A 69 -8.37 11.43 14.17
C PRO A 69 -7.89 10.92 12.80
N VAL A 70 -6.59 11.01 12.58
CA VAL A 70 -5.95 10.41 11.41
C VAL A 70 -5.98 8.90 11.56
N LYS A 71 -6.30 8.19 10.48
CA LYS A 71 -6.29 6.73 10.42
C LYS A 71 -5.24 6.28 9.42
N THR A 72 -4.69 5.10 9.63
CA THR A 72 -3.87 4.42 8.63
C THR A 72 -4.69 4.15 7.38
N PRO A 73 -4.09 4.16 6.19
CA PRO A 73 -4.80 3.89 4.94
C PRO A 73 -5.37 2.46 4.95
N GLU A 74 -6.54 2.29 4.36
CA GLU A 74 -7.15 0.97 4.14
C GLU A 74 -6.55 0.24 2.95
N LYS A 75 -5.99 1.00 2.00
CA LYS A 75 -5.34 0.50 0.78
C LYS A 75 -4.11 1.32 0.46
N LEU A 76 -3.15 0.67 -0.16
CA LEU A 76 -2.00 1.31 -0.79
C LEU A 76 -1.87 0.81 -2.23
N TYR A 77 -1.47 1.72 -3.11
CA TYR A 77 -1.27 1.43 -4.53
C TYR A 77 0.15 1.80 -4.93
N LEU A 78 0.81 0.91 -5.68
CA LEU A 78 2.15 1.10 -6.21
C LEU A 78 2.10 1.59 -7.65
N VAL A 79 2.92 2.57 -7.94
CA VAL A 79 3.20 3.06 -9.29
C VAL A 79 4.71 3.21 -9.47
N GLY A 80 5.20 3.01 -10.67
CA GLY A 80 6.64 3.09 -10.93
C GLY A 80 7.01 2.88 -12.38
N SER A 81 8.29 2.68 -12.63
CA SER A 81 8.81 2.37 -13.96
C SER A 81 8.15 1.15 -14.60
N PHE A 82 7.82 0.14 -13.80
CA PHE A 82 7.18 -1.11 -14.25
C PHE A 82 5.83 -0.89 -14.96
N ASN A 83 5.07 0.16 -14.62
CA ASN A 83 3.77 0.51 -15.22
C ASN A 83 3.77 1.89 -15.87
N LYS A 84 4.95 2.45 -16.19
CA LYS A 84 5.14 3.76 -16.81
C LYS A 84 4.51 4.91 -16.00
N TRP A 85 4.52 4.78 -14.67
CA TRP A 85 4.01 5.77 -13.73
C TRP A 85 2.51 6.08 -13.87
N SER A 86 1.73 5.13 -14.39
CA SER A 86 0.28 5.27 -14.60
C SER A 86 -0.51 4.72 -13.41
N TRP A 87 -1.26 5.58 -12.73
CA TRP A 87 -2.17 5.20 -11.66
C TRP A 87 -3.32 4.30 -12.13
N ASP A 88 -3.70 4.34 -13.40
CA ASP A 88 -4.75 3.46 -13.95
C ASP A 88 -4.36 1.98 -13.87
N ASN A 89 -3.05 1.71 -13.98
CA ASN A 89 -2.47 0.37 -13.89
C ASN A 89 -1.65 0.16 -12.61
N ALA A 90 -1.96 0.92 -11.56
CA ALA A 90 -1.28 0.77 -10.28
C ALA A 90 -1.57 -0.60 -9.66
N LEU A 91 -0.54 -1.22 -9.08
CA LEU A 91 -0.69 -2.46 -8.32
C LEU A 91 -1.25 -2.15 -6.93
N GLU A 92 -2.30 -2.84 -6.53
CA GLU A 92 -2.81 -2.75 -5.16
C GLU A 92 -1.93 -3.58 -4.24
N MET A 93 -1.36 -2.97 -3.21
CA MET A 93 -0.59 -3.70 -2.20
C MET A 93 -1.51 -4.58 -1.36
N ILE A 94 -1.03 -5.76 -1.03
CA ILE A 94 -1.81 -6.77 -0.32
C ILE A 94 -1.69 -6.54 1.19
N PRO A 95 -2.79 -6.39 1.93
CA PRO A 95 -2.71 -6.33 3.38
C PRO A 95 -2.30 -7.69 3.96
N VAL A 96 -1.47 -7.67 5.01
CA VAL A 96 -1.14 -8.86 5.79
C VAL A 96 -2.35 -9.24 6.63
N ASN A 97 -2.83 -10.47 6.52
CA ASN A 97 -4.04 -10.92 7.20
C ASN A 97 -4.00 -10.68 8.71
N GLY A 98 -5.01 -9.97 9.22
CA GLY A 98 -5.10 -9.59 10.63
C GLY A 98 -4.16 -8.46 11.05
N SER A 99 -3.47 -7.79 10.11
CA SER A 99 -2.59 -6.65 10.36
C SER A 99 -2.93 -5.53 9.35
N PRO A 100 -4.03 -4.80 9.54
CA PRO A 100 -4.60 -3.90 8.52
C PRO A 100 -3.71 -2.69 8.19
N ASN A 101 -2.68 -2.43 8.97
CA ASN A 101 -1.69 -1.38 8.75
C ASN A 101 -0.39 -1.87 8.10
N ILE A 102 -0.30 -3.15 7.73
CA ILE A 102 0.86 -3.74 7.07
C ILE A 102 0.45 -4.25 5.70
N PHE A 103 1.16 -3.79 4.66
CA PHE A 103 0.93 -4.14 3.27
C PHE A 103 2.20 -4.71 2.66
N TRP A 104 2.07 -5.56 1.66
CA TRP A 104 3.21 -6.12 0.93
C TRP A 104 2.95 -6.22 -0.57
N HIS A 105 4.01 -6.25 -1.34
CA HIS A 105 4.00 -6.63 -2.75
C HIS A 105 5.39 -7.04 -3.21
N LEU A 106 5.48 -7.90 -4.22
CA LEU A 106 6.72 -8.16 -4.93
C LEU A 106 6.88 -7.11 -6.02
N VAL A 107 7.98 -6.35 -5.98
CA VAL A 107 8.27 -5.27 -6.91
C VAL A 107 9.60 -5.49 -7.62
N TYR A 108 9.65 -5.17 -8.91
CA TYR A 108 10.90 -5.09 -9.63
C TYR A 108 11.41 -3.65 -9.60
N LEU A 109 12.62 -3.46 -9.07
CA LEU A 109 13.30 -2.18 -9.10
C LEU A 109 14.38 -2.24 -10.18
N ASP A 110 14.33 -1.35 -11.13
CA ASP A 110 15.12 -1.36 -12.36
C ASP A 110 16.50 -0.70 -12.24
N GLY A 111 16.99 -0.56 -11.03
CA GLY A 111 18.30 0.02 -10.77
C GLY A 111 18.29 1.55 -10.75
N GLU A 112 19.42 2.15 -11.17
CA GLU A 112 19.59 3.59 -11.15
C GLU A 112 18.98 4.27 -12.39
N GLY A 113 18.45 5.48 -12.20
CA GLY A 113 17.93 6.31 -13.28
C GLY A 113 16.85 7.28 -12.80
N ASN A 114 16.70 8.40 -13.53
CA ASN A 114 15.73 9.44 -13.14
C ASN A 114 14.27 9.00 -13.20
N SER A 115 13.97 7.96 -13.95
CA SER A 115 12.62 7.39 -14.07
C SER A 115 12.52 6.01 -13.42
N ALA A 116 13.57 5.56 -12.71
CA ALA A 116 13.63 4.27 -12.05
C ALA A 116 12.85 4.29 -10.73
N GLY A 117 12.51 3.10 -10.24
CA GLY A 117 11.93 2.90 -8.93
C GLY A 117 10.42 3.00 -8.88
N VAL A 118 9.92 3.18 -7.65
CA VAL A 118 8.49 3.18 -7.34
C VAL A 118 8.12 4.29 -6.36
N LYS A 119 6.83 4.63 -6.34
CA LYS A 119 6.14 5.37 -5.28
C LYS A 119 4.85 4.65 -4.93
N PHE A 120 4.28 4.97 -3.76
CA PHE A 120 2.95 4.47 -3.40
C PHE A 120 2.09 5.58 -2.82
N ASN A 121 0.77 5.38 -2.88
CA ASN A 121 -0.22 6.30 -2.33
C ASN A 121 -1.45 5.51 -1.87
N SER A 122 -2.23 6.06 -0.95
CA SER A 122 -3.58 5.57 -0.60
C SER A 122 -4.60 5.82 -1.71
N ASP A 123 -4.34 6.82 -2.53
CA ASP A 123 -5.16 7.20 -3.69
C ASP A 123 -4.43 6.89 -4.99
N LYS A 124 -5.17 6.59 -6.05
CA LYS A 124 -4.60 6.45 -7.40
C LYS A 124 -4.47 7.82 -8.07
N ALA A 125 -3.68 8.71 -7.46
CA ALA A 125 -3.54 10.09 -7.93
C ALA A 125 -2.19 10.72 -7.57
N TRP A 126 -1.77 11.68 -8.39
CA TRP A 126 -0.69 12.63 -8.09
C TRP A 126 -1.29 13.82 -7.32
N ASN A 127 -1.44 13.67 -6.01
CA ASN A 127 -2.07 14.68 -5.15
C ASN A 127 -1.14 15.24 -4.07
N GLY A 128 0.17 14.95 -4.16
CA GLY A 128 1.18 15.36 -3.20
C GLY A 128 1.30 14.44 -1.97
N ASN A 129 0.41 13.45 -1.81
CA ASN A 129 0.45 12.49 -0.71
C ASN A 129 1.26 11.24 -1.06
N GLU A 130 1.60 11.03 -2.34
CA GLU A 130 2.42 9.89 -2.75
C GLU A 130 3.73 9.83 -1.99
N ALA A 131 4.05 8.64 -1.48
CA ALA A 131 5.27 8.36 -0.75
C ALA A 131 6.37 7.87 -1.70
N GLY A 132 7.42 8.67 -1.82
CA GLY A 132 8.69 8.30 -2.42
C GLY A 132 9.76 8.12 -1.32
N PHE A 133 11.03 8.14 -1.71
CA PHE A 133 12.15 7.85 -0.81
C PHE A 133 12.20 8.76 0.42
N GLU A 134 11.92 10.06 0.28
CA GLU A 134 11.99 11.03 1.37
C GLU A 134 10.88 10.88 2.43
N LYS A 135 9.77 10.19 2.08
CA LYS A 135 8.63 10.00 2.98
C LYS A 135 8.64 8.65 3.71
N ILE A 136 9.66 7.83 3.48
CA ILE A 136 9.76 6.51 4.11
C ILE A 136 10.94 6.45 5.09
N THR A 137 10.85 5.51 6.01
CA THR A 137 11.99 5.03 6.80
C THR A 137 12.28 3.59 6.35
N ILE A 138 13.51 3.32 5.91
CA ILE A 138 13.91 1.96 5.58
C ILE A 138 14.17 1.22 6.88
N ASN A 139 13.49 0.08 7.06
CA ASN A 139 13.70 -0.76 8.23
C ASN A 139 15.12 -1.36 8.18
N PRO A 140 15.97 -1.13 9.20
CA PRO A 140 17.35 -1.65 9.23
C PRO A 140 17.41 -3.18 9.28
N ALA A 141 16.32 -3.86 9.64
CA ALA A 141 16.22 -5.32 9.59
C ALA A 141 15.91 -5.89 8.19
N SER A 142 15.83 -5.03 7.15
CA SER A 142 15.66 -5.48 5.77
C SER A 142 16.87 -6.27 5.30
N ASP A 143 16.64 -7.39 4.60
CA ASP A 143 17.73 -8.18 3.96
C ASP A 143 18.54 -7.34 2.97
N ASN A 144 17.88 -6.38 2.31
CA ASN A 144 18.41 -5.59 1.19
C ASN A 144 18.39 -4.08 1.48
N ALA A 145 18.43 -3.66 2.74
CA ALA A 145 18.41 -2.22 3.09
C ALA A 145 19.50 -1.41 2.39
N ALA A 146 20.70 -1.96 2.28
CA ALA A 146 21.85 -1.29 1.66
C ALA A 146 21.74 -1.09 0.15
N ASP A 147 20.86 -1.84 -0.51
CA ASP A 147 20.66 -1.73 -1.96
C ASP A 147 19.63 -0.63 -2.31
N ILE A 148 18.83 -0.16 -1.35
CA ILE A 148 17.76 0.81 -1.58
C ILE A 148 18.32 2.24 -1.57
N ILE A 149 18.03 2.97 -2.65
CA ILE A 149 18.57 4.32 -2.89
C ILE A 149 17.46 5.32 -3.22
N ASN A 150 17.81 6.59 -3.07
CA ASN A 150 16.99 7.69 -3.60
C ASN A 150 17.22 7.83 -5.11
N ALA A 151 16.28 7.36 -5.92
CA ALA A 151 16.29 7.51 -7.36
C ALA A 151 15.46 8.74 -7.78
N ASN A 152 16.03 9.93 -7.57
CA ASN A 152 15.37 11.21 -7.87
C ASN A 152 13.99 11.38 -7.18
N GLY A 153 13.95 11.13 -5.86
CA GLY A 153 12.73 11.17 -5.05
C GLY A 153 11.88 9.90 -5.10
N ASN A 154 12.22 8.93 -5.97
CA ASN A 154 11.60 7.62 -6.01
C ASN A 154 12.33 6.64 -5.10
N ILE A 155 11.66 5.57 -4.70
CA ILE A 155 12.26 4.43 -4.02
C ILE A 155 12.89 3.55 -5.09
N GLY A 156 14.20 3.63 -5.23
CA GLY A 156 14.97 2.87 -6.22
C GLY A 156 15.90 1.86 -5.58
N SER A 157 16.71 1.20 -6.40
CA SER A 157 17.74 0.28 -5.95
C SER A 157 19.04 0.47 -6.74
N SER A 158 20.19 0.32 -6.08
CA SER A 158 21.50 0.26 -6.74
C SER A 158 21.71 -1.04 -7.55
N LYS A 159 20.85 -2.03 -7.31
CA LYS A 159 20.85 -3.33 -8.02
C LYS A 159 19.47 -3.60 -8.58
N ALA A 160 19.38 -3.70 -9.91
CA ALA A 160 18.15 -4.12 -10.56
C ALA A 160 17.75 -5.54 -10.12
N GLY A 161 16.45 -5.73 -9.82
CA GLY A 161 15.96 -7.02 -9.37
C GLY A 161 14.61 -6.95 -8.66
N TRP A 162 14.16 -8.10 -8.23
CA TRP A 162 12.93 -8.27 -7.47
C TRP A 162 13.17 -8.11 -5.96
N TYR A 163 12.25 -7.45 -5.30
CA TYR A 163 12.23 -7.23 -3.86
C TYR A 163 10.85 -7.53 -3.28
N LEU A 164 10.79 -8.15 -2.12
CA LEU A 164 9.59 -8.19 -1.31
C LEU A 164 9.54 -6.88 -0.50
N MET A 165 8.70 -5.96 -0.93
CA MET A 165 8.46 -4.69 -0.27
C MET A 165 7.30 -4.84 0.72
N ILE A 166 7.55 -4.49 1.99
CA ILE A 166 6.57 -4.52 3.08
C ILE A 166 6.49 -3.12 3.66
N VAL A 167 5.29 -2.55 3.70
CA VAL A 167 5.03 -1.20 4.20
C VAL A 167 4.20 -1.30 5.47
N GLU A 168 4.76 -0.85 6.58
CA GLU A 168 4.03 -0.68 7.83
C GLU A 168 3.67 0.79 8.02
N CYS A 169 2.37 1.06 8.20
CA CYS A 169 1.82 2.38 8.41
C CYS A 169 1.56 2.63 9.90
N THR A 170 2.08 3.72 10.43
CA THR A 170 1.80 4.15 11.82
C THR A 170 1.36 5.60 11.83
N VAL A 171 0.46 5.95 12.75
CA VAL A 171 0.05 7.34 12.97
C VAL A 171 0.87 7.93 14.12
N VAL A 172 1.57 9.03 13.83
CA VAL A 172 2.33 9.80 14.83
C VAL A 172 1.83 11.23 14.81
N GLY A 173 1.09 11.61 15.83
CA GLY A 173 0.35 12.88 15.84
C GLY A 173 -0.70 12.89 14.73
N ARG A 174 -0.52 13.72 13.73
CA ARG A 174 -1.40 13.80 12.56
C ARG A 174 -0.74 13.34 11.26
N ASP A 175 0.44 12.77 11.34
CA ASP A 175 1.17 12.23 10.19
C ASP A 175 1.04 10.72 10.13
N ILE A 176 0.98 10.19 8.91
CA ILE A 176 1.21 8.77 8.65
C ILE A 176 2.70 8.59 8.37
N LYS A 177 3.34 7.72 9.14
CA LYS A 177 4.74 7.32 8.95
C LYS A 177 4.77 5.94 8.31
N TYR A 178 5.66 5.77 7.34
CA TYR A 178 5.85 4.55 6.60
C TYR A 178 7.21 3.94 6.93
N ASN A 179 7.20 2.78 7.61
CA ASN A 179 8.39 1.96 7.82
C ASN A 179 8.41 0.86 6.77
N VAL A 180 9.42 0.85 5.90
CA VAL A 180 9.44 -0.04 4.74
C VAL A 180 10.57 -1.04 4.84
N THR A 181 10.23 -2.31 4.73
CA THR A 181 11.17 -3.43 4.72
C THR A 181 11.34 -3.95 3.29
N PHE A 182 12.59 -4.16 2.87
CA PHE A 182 12.94 -4.73 1.57
C PHE A 182 13.67 -6.06 1.76
N ASN A 183 12.97 -7.15 1.55
CA ASN A 183 13.52 -8.48 1.72
C ASN A 183 13.74 -9.18 0.38
N LYS A 184 14.43 -10.33 0.43
CA LYS A 184 14.57 -11.22 -0.71
C LYS A 184 13.17 -11.59 -1.25
N PRO A 185 13.00 -11.70 -2.57
CA PRO A 185 11.71 -12.01 -3.19
C PRO A 185 11.36 -13.50 -3.09
N ASN A 186 11.39 -14.03 -1.88
CA ASN A 186 11.18 -15.44 -1.61
C ASN A 186 9.69 -15.79 -1.66
N VAL A 187 9.30 -16.53 -2.69
CA VAL A 187 7.98 -17.13 -2.86
C VAL A 187 8.12 -18.62 -2.61
N TYR A 188 7.18 -19.21 -1.87
CA TYR A 188 7.22 -20.61 -1.48
C TYR A 188 5.97 -21.34 -1.99
N LEU A 189 6.19 -22.49 -2.61
CA LEU A 189 5.15 -23.52 -2.72
C LEU A 189 4.95 -24.14 -1.33
N GLN A 190 3.69 -24.36 -0.89
CA GLN A 190 3.41 -24.66 0.51
C GLN A 190 2.42 -25.81 0.69
N GLY A 191 2.62 -26.59 1.74
CA GLY A 191 1.69 -27.61 2.18
C GLY A 191 1.81 -28.94 1.44
N VAL A 192 0.71 -29.66 1.39
CA VAL A 192 0.65 -31.06 0.92
C VAL A 192 1.14 -31.21 -0.51
N CYS A 193 0.97 -30.24 -1.38
CA CYS A 193 1.41 -30.32 -2.78
C CYS A 193 2.93 -30.33 -2.96
N THR A 194 3.72 -29.96 -1.94
CA THR A 194 5.18 -30.02 -2.00
C THR A 194 5.70 -31.44 -1.91
N ALA A 195 6.93 -31.70 -2.36
CA ALA A 195 7.53 -33.03 -2.25
C ALA A 195 7.64 -33.53 -0.79
N ALA A 196 7.92 -32.60 0.15
CA ALA A 196 7.98 -32.89 1.57
C ALA A 196 6.59 -33.03 2.23
N GLY A 197 5.54 -32.53 1.60
CA GLY A 197 4.16 -32.55 2.11
C GLY A 197 3.93 -31.72 3.38
N GLY A 198 4.91 -30.89 3.78
CA GLY A 198 4.89 -30.15 5.04
C GLY A 198 4.52 -28.67 4.89
N TRP A 199 4.41 -28.01 6.04
CA TRP A 199 4.03 -26.59 6.16
C TRP A 199 5.20 -25.69 6.53
N ASP A 200 6.42 -26.20 6.53
CA ASP A 200 7.64 -25.42 6.80
C ASP A 200 8.12 -24.71 5.53
N LEU A 201 8.59 -23.48 5.69
CA LEU A 201 9.20 -22.70 4.61
C LEU A 201 10.64 -23.14 4.41
N ILE A 202 10.84 -24.18 3.61
CA ILE A 202 12.16 -24.77 3.33
C ILE A 202 12.71 -24.32 1.97
N PRO A 203 14.04 -24.32 1.78
CA PRO A 203 14.66 -23.89 0.51
C PRO A 203 14.17 -24.67 -0.72
N ASP A 204 13.86 -25.96 -0.58
CA ASP A 204 13.40 -26.82 -1.68
C ASP A 204 12.03 -26.42 -2.23
N ASN A 205 11.28 -25.62 -1.49
CA ASN A 205 9.97 -25.08 -1.90
C ASN A 205 10.03 -23.69 -2.51
N LEU A 206 11.23 -23.09 -2.63
CA LEU A 206 11.41 -21.76 -3.21
C LEU A 206 11.17 -21.76 -4.71
N PHE A 207 10.47 -20.73 -5.17
CA PHE A 207 10.38 -20.40 -6.59
C PHE A 207 11.71 -19.86 -7.10
N SER A 208 12.04 -20.15 -8.35
CA SER A 208 13.08 -19.43 -9.04
C SER A 208 12.61 -18.01 -9.34
N VAL A 209 13.49 -17.02 -9.12
CA VAL A 209 13.19 -15.61 -9.32
C VAL A 209 13.65 -15.21 -10.73
N PRO A 210 12.80 -14.55 -11.54
CA PRO A 210 13.16 -14.11 -12.86
C PRO A 210 14.14 -12.91 -12.82
N ALA A 211 14.95 -12.77 -13.85
CA ALA A 211 15.89 -11.67 -13.97
C ALA A 211 15.28 -10.33 -14.45
N THR A 212 14.05 -10.35 -14.94
CA THR A 212 13.38 -9.19 -15.54
C THR A 212 12.01 -8.94 -14.93
N ALA A 213 11.51 -7.70 -15.03
CA ALA A 213 10.20 -7.30 -14.53
C ALA A 213 9.03 -8.08 -15.14
N ASP A 214 9.15 -8.48 -16.43
CA ASP A 214 8.12 -9.24 -17.14
C ASP A 214 8.29 -10.77 -17.02
N GLY A 215 9.32 -11.23 -16.31
CA GLY A 215 9.61 -12.64 -16.13
C GLY A 215 8.64 -13.34 -15.19
N GLU A 216 8.62 -14.66 -15.24
CA GLU A 216 7.78 -15.49 -14.38
C GLU A 216 8.61 -16.09 -13.25
N PHE A 217 8.08 -16.01 -12.03
CA PHE A 217 8.53 -16.83 -10.92
C PHE A 217 8.05 -18.26 -11.18
N VAL A 218 8.93 -19.26 -11.03
CA VAL A 218 8.59 -20.66 -11.32
C VAL A 218 8.82 -21.51 -10.09
N SER A 219 7.78 -22.25 -9.67
CA SER A 219 7.87 -23.15 -8.52
C SER A 219 8.77 -24.37 -8.80
N PRO A 220 9.24 -25.07 -7.77
CA PRO A 220 9.56 -26.48 -7.89
C PRO A 220 8.36 -27.27 -8.46
N ALA A 221 8.63 -28.46 -8.96
CA ALA A 221 7.54 -29.34 -9.38
C ALA A 221 6.65 -29.72 -8.19
N ILE A 222 5.35 -29.79 -8.42
CA ILE A 222 4.39 -30.36 -7.47
C ILE A 222 4.79 -31.81 -7.21
N GLY A 223 5.08 -32.12 -5.96
CA GLY A 223 5.55 -33.45 -5.55
C GLY A 223 4.42 -34.42 -5.25
N ASN A 224 3.30 -33.91 -4.73
CA ASN A 224 2.10 -34.69 -4.41
C ASN A 224 0.88 -34.06 -5.09
N ALA A 225 0.07 -34.89 -5.75
CA ALA A 225 -1.17 -34.42 -6.34
C ALA A 225 -2.14 -33.95 -5.26
N VAL A 226 -2.82 -32.83 -5.53
CA VAL A 226 -3.87 -32.26 -4.69
C VAL A 226 -5.11 -31.99 -5.53
N SER A 227 -6.27 -32.21 -4.91
CA SER A 227 -7.55 -31.95 -5.57
C SER A 227 -7.93 -30.48 -5.45
N GLY A 228 -8.72 -30.00 -6.43
CA GLY A 228 -9.42 -28.75 -6.31
C GLY A 228 -10.80 -28.93 -5.68
N GLY A 229 -11.50 -27.82 -5.48
CA GLY A 229 -12.90 -27.86 -5.06
C GLY A 229 -13.25 -26.77 -4.04
N PRO A 230 -14.45 -26.80 -3.44
CA PRO A 230 -14.80 -25.94 -2.35
C PRO A 230 -13.87 -26.18 -1.14
N SER A 231 -13.67 -25.16 -0.34
CA SER A 231 -12.80 -25.20 0.85
C SER A 231 -13.13 -26.35 1.79
N GLY A 232 -12.12 -26.93 2.43
CA GLY A 232 -12.24 -27.74 3.63
C GLY A 232 -11.58 -29.10 3.62
N SER A 233 -11.76 -29.97 2.63
CA SER A 233 -11.26 -31.34 2.67
C SER A 233 -9.92 -31.56 1.97
N ASP A 234 -9.57 -30.75 0.98
CA ASP A 234 -8.30 -30.83 0.25
C ASP A 234 -7.54 -29.50 0.38
N PRO A 235 -6.25 -29.53 0.69
CA PRO A 235 -5.45 -28.31 0.86
C PRO A 235 -5.24 -27.54 -0.44
N GLY A 236 -5.33 -28.18 -1.62
CA GLY A 236 -5.03 -27.55 -2.92
C GLY A 236 -3.56 -27.12 -3.04
N VAL A 237 -3.25 -26.44 -4.15
CA VAL A 237 -1.94 -25.79 -4.34
C VAL A 237 -1.95 -24.46 -3.58
N ARG A 238 -1.04 -24.30 -2.61
CA ARG A 238 -0.90 -23.13 -1.75
C ARG A 238 0.45 -22.46 -1.98
N ILE A 239 0.45 -21.15 -1.97
CA ILE A 239 1.64 -20.34 -2.23
C ILE A 239 1.67 -19.19 -1.22
N CYS A 240 2.86 -18.80 -0.77
CA CYS A 240 2.99 -17.64 0.11
C CYS A 240 4.32 -16.91 -0.08
N VAL A 241 4.38 -15.69 0.46
CA VAL A 241 5.64 -15.01 0.77
C VAL A 241 5.88 -15.03 2.27
N LYS A 242 7.15 -14.88 2.69
CA LYS A 242 7.49 -14.84 4.10
C LYS A 242 7.46 -13.40 4.63
N ILE A 243 6.45 -13.04 5.40
CA ILE A 243 6.41 -11.79 6.16
C ILE A 243 7.10 -12.03 7.51
N PRO A 244 8.04 -11.17 7.96
CA PRO A 244 8.66 -11.27 9.27
C PRO A 244 7.62 -11.30 10.40
N ASN A 245 7.82 -12.19 11.35
CA ASN A 245 6.94 -12.34 12.53
C ASN A 245 5.47 -12.66 12.23
N ALA A 246 5.18 -13.17 11.04
CA ALA A 246 3.84 -13.58 10.64
C ALA A 246 3.83 -15.06 10.20
N ASP A 247 2.73 -15.74 10.46
CA ASP A 247 2.49 -17.06 9.92
C ASP A 247 2.39 -17.02 8.40
N TRP A 248 2.81 -18.07 7.71
CA TRP A 248 2.83 -18.15 6.25
C TRP A 248 1.47 -17.85 5.61
N TRP A 249 0.37 -18.31 6.22
CA TRP A 249 -0.99 -18.14 5.69
C TRP A 249 -1.50 -16.69 5.72
N LYS A 250 -0.83 -15.79 6.46
CA LYS A 250 -1.18 -14.35 6.49
C LYS A 250 -0.79 -13.61 5.23
N ALA A 251 0.08 -14.19 4.41
CA ALA A 251 0.49 -13.64 3.12
C ALA A 251 0.42 -14.71 2.02
N GLU A 252 -0.59 -15.57 2.10
CA GLU A 252 -0.82 -16.61 1.12
C GLU A 252 -1.65 -16.13 -0.06
N PHE A 253 -1.52 -16.86 -1.17
CA PHE A 253 -2.30 -16.66 -2.37
C PHE A 253 -2.38 -17.96 -3.18
N ILE A 254 -3.26 -17.98 -4.17
CA ILE A 254 -3.46 -19.09 -5.10
C ILE A 254 -3.46 -18.57 -6.54
N VAL A 255 -3.31 -19.47 -7.49
CA VAL A 255 -3.58 -19.17 -8.90
C VAL A 255 -4.99 -19.62 -9.21
N TYR A 256 -5.86 -18.68 -9.51
CA TYR A 256 -7.24 -18.96 -9.89
C TYR A 256 -7.65 -18.14 -11.11
N ASP A 257 -8.26 -18.78 -12.11
CA ASP A 257 -8.67 -18.14 -13.37
C ASP A 257 -7.53 -17.32 -14.04
N LYS A 258 -6.33 -17.94 -14.09
CA LYS A 258 -5.10 -17.32 -14.62
C LYS A 258 -4.66 -16.02 -13.94
N LYS A 259 -5.14 -15.77 -12.73
CA LYS A 259 -4.76 -14.62 -11.90
C LYS A 259 -4.16 -15.07 -10.59
N ILE A 260 -3.37 -14.19 -9.98
CA ILE A 260 -2.93 -14.36 -8.61
C ILE A 260 -4.08 -13.86 -7.72
N ALA A 261 -4.65 -14.75 -6.92
CA ALA A 261 -5.72 -14.43 -5.97
C ALA A 261 -5.16 -14.42 -4.56
N TYR A 262 -4.99 -13.22 -4.02
CA TYR A 262 -4.42 -13.01 -2.68
C TYR A 262 -5.46 -13.19 -1.59
N ARG A 263 -5.04 -13.73 -0.44
CA ARG A 263 -5.88 -13.80 0.76
C ARG A 263 -6.21 -12.42 1.31
N GLY A 264 -5.21 -11.55 1.43
CA GLY A 264 -5.37 -10.23 2.05
C GLY A 264 -6.06 -10.35 3.42
N ASN A 265 -7.02 -9.49 3.71
CA ASN A 265 -7.85 -9.53 4.92
C ASN A 265 -9.05 -10.50 4.82
N GLY A 266 -9.12 -11.31 3.76
CA GLY A 266 -10.17 -12.30 3.55
C GLY A 266 -10.09 -13.52 4.45
N GLY A 267 -11.06 -14.41 4.27
CA GLY A 267 -11.07 -15.73 4.87
C GLY A 267 -10.03 -16.67 4.27
N ASP A 268 -10.14 -17.96 4.61
CA ASP A 268 -9.29 -18.97 4.00
C ASP A 268 -9.52 -19.06 2.48
N GLN A 269 -8.47 -19.41 1.73
CA GLN A 269 -8.48 -19.40 0.27
C GLN A 269 -9.52 -20.36 -0.31
N THR A 270 -10.40 -19.85 -1.14
CA THR A 270 -11.41 -20.60 -1.88
C THR A 270 -11.54 -20.09 -3.33
N PRO A 271 -11.74 -20.94 -4.32
CA PRO A 271 -11.73 -22.42 -4.23
C PRO A 271 -10.32 -22.97 -3.98
N ARG A 272 -10.22 -24.23 -3.57
CA ARG A 272 -8.95 -24.95 -3.60
C ARG A 272 -8.59 -25.28 -5.05
N VAL A 273 -7.33 -25.09 -5.42
CA VAL A 273 -6.88 -25.29 -6.79
C VAL A 273 -6.13 -26.62 -6.90
N ALA A 274 -6.54 -27.43 -7.88
CA ALA A 274 -5.92 -28.72 -8.15
C ALA A 274 -4.49 -28.57 -8.70
N GLY A 275 -3.66 -29.55 -8.44
CA GLY A 275 -2.34 -29.69 -9.04
C GLY A 275 -1.93 -31.15 -9.16
N ALA A 276 -1.36 -31.55 -10.29
CA ALA A 276 -0.85 -32.87 -10.55
C ALA A 276 0.67 -32.94 -10.31
N VAL A 277 1.16 -34.13 -9.96
CA VAL A 277 2.60 -34.36 -9.82
C VAL A 277 3.35 -33.96 -11.08
N GLY A 278 4.43 -33.25 -10.93
CA GLY A 278 5.28 -32.78 -12.01
C GLY A 278 4.88 -31.41 -12.60
N GLN A 279 3.64 -30.94 -12.40
CA GLN A 279 3.26 -29.59 -12.78
C GLN A 279 4.02 -28.54 -11.96
N LYS A 280 4.14 -27.33 -12.50
CA LYS A 280 4.74 -26.17 -11.82
C LYS A 280 3.77 -25.00 -11.84
N VAL A 281 3.96 -24.10 -10.89
CA VAL A 281 3.26 -22.81 -10.83
C VAL A 281 4.15 -21.75 -11.45
N TYR A 282 3.57 -20.94 -12.33
CA TYR A 282 4.20 -19.81 -12.98
C TYR A 282 3.46 -18.54 -12.57
N LEU A 283 4.19 -17.51 -12.10
CA LEU A 283 3.61 -16.28 -11.56
C LEU A 283 4.28 -15.05 -12.17
N ASN A 284 3.50 -14.11 -12.65
CA ASN A 284 3.98 -12.81 -13.08
C ASN A 284 3.35 -11.72 -12.18
N PHE A 285 4.14 -11.17 -11.26
CA PHE A 285 3.66 -10.17 -10.29
C PHE A 285 3.51 -8.76 -10.89
N THR A 286 4.10 -8.47 -12.03
CA THR A 286 3.86 -7.20 -12.74
C THR A 286 2.49 -7.20 -13.43
N LYS A 287 2.05 -8.36 -13.91
CA LYS A 287 0.78 -8.54 -14.64
C LYS A 287 -0.33 -9.13 -13.76
N GLU A 288 -0.03 -9.50 -12.54
CA GLU A 288 -0.95 -10.16 -11.59
C GLU A 288 -1.54 -11.46 -12.16
N THR A 289 -0.75 -12.20 -12.95
CA THR A 289 -1.19 -13.44 -13.61
C THR A 289 -0.44 -14.65 -13.10
N GLY A 290 -1.09 -15.82 -13.20
CA GLY A 290 -0.48 -17.10 -12.85
C GLY A 290 -1.08 -18.27 -13.62
N GLU A 291 -0.31 -19.36 -13.72
CA GLU A 291 -0.72 -20.59 -14.37
C GLU A 291 -0.09 -21.81 -13.67
N ILE A 292 -0.81 -22.94 -13.67
CA ILE A 292 -0.30 -24.25 -13.22
C ILE A 292 -0.26 -25.15 -14.46
N LYS A 293 0.94 -25.56 -14.86
CA LYS A 293 1.14 -26.39 -16.08
C LYS A 293 2.35 -27.31 -15.97
#